data_51728ae28fa4b6e5d713ed3e9389cae9
#
_entry.id   51728ae28fa4b6e5d713ed3e9389cae9
#
_cell.length_a   1.000
_cell.length_b   1.000
_cell.length_c   1.000
_cell.angle_alpha   90.00
_cell.angle_beta   90.00
_cell.angle_gamma   90.00
#
_symmetry.space_group_name_H-M   'P 1'
#
loop_
_entity.id
_entity.type
_entity.pdbx_description
1 polymer ?
#
loop_
_entity_poly.entity_id
_entity_poly.type
_entity_poly.pdbx_seq_one_letter_code
_entity_poly.pdbx_strand_id
1 'polypeptide(L)'
;MSDDPTHVREFFGARAADWDTRFPDDGPAYAAAVGDLGLRPGDAVLDAGCGTGRALPPLRAAVGPSGTVLGADLTPEMIERAVSAGRGGQDGGTLLLADVGRLPVRDGALDAVFGAGLISHLAEPVADLRELARVVRPGGRLALFHPIGRAALAARHGRQITPDDLRAEPQLRPLLAEAGWRLVSYVDEDARFLALAVRED
;
A
#
# COMPACT_ATOMS: atom_id res chain seq x y z
N MET A 1 16.80 -8.05 4.19
CA MET A 1 17.11 -8.71 2.89
C MET A 1 16.08 -8.15 1.96
N SER A 2 16.44 -7.21 1.09
CA SER A 2 15.54 -6.63 0.09
C SER A 2 15.15 -7.74 -0.89
N ASP A 3 13.86 -7.89 -1.15
CA ASP A 3 13.40 -8.88 -2.10
C ASP A 3 13.71 -8.39 -3.53
N ASP A 4 14.41 -9.21 -4.33
CA ASP A 4 14.60 -8.94 -5.75
C ASP A 4 13.21 -8.84 -6.41
N PRO A 5 12.94 -7.80 -7.23
CA PRO A 5 11.66 -7.64 -7.94
C PRO A 5 11.19 -8.89 -8.69
N THR A 6 12.12 -9.68 -9.23
CA THR A 6 11.81 -10.95 -9.89
C THR A 6 11.22 -11.96 -8.90
N HIS A 7 11.82 -12.05 -7.71
CA HIS A 7 11.36 -12.96 -6.67
C HIS A 7 9.99 -12.56 -6.10
N VAL A 8 9.77 -11.25 -5.95
CA VAL A 8 8.45 -10.69 -5.55
C VAL A 8 7.38 -11.08 -6.55
N ARG A 9 7.63 -10.87 -7.87
CA ARG A 9 6.70 -11.25 -8.94
C ARG A 9 6.37 -12.75 -8.95
N GLU A 10 7.38 -13.61 -8.87
CA GLU A 10 7.19 -15.06 -8.85
C GLU A 10 6.38 -15.50 -7.63
N PHE A 11 6.70 -14.95 -6.44
CA PHE A 11 6.01 -15.26 -5.20
C PHE A 11 4.52 -14.90 -5.25
N PHE A 12 4.19 -13.69 -5.69
CA PHE A 12 2.81 -13.22 -5.77
C PHE A 12 2.07 -13.79 -6.96
N GLY A 13 2.70 -13.95 -8.12
CA GLY A 13 2.11 -14.56 -9.31
C GLY A 13 1.59 -15.96 -9.04
N ALA A 14 2.41 -16.82 -8.40
CA ALA A 14 2.00 -18.18 -8.02
C ALA A 14 0.81 -18.24 -7.04
N ARG A 15 0.47 -17.14 -6.37
CA ARG A 15 -0.57 -17.07 -5.33
C ARG A 15 -1.79 -16.24 -5.73
N ALA A 16 -1.72 -15.53 -6.85
CA ALA A 16 -2.76 -14.59 -7.28
C ALA A 16 -4.13 -15.25 -7.41
N ALA A 17 -4.20 -16.47 -7.94
CA ALA A 17 -5.46 -17.18 -8.18
C ALA A 17 -6.30 -17.38 -6.90
N ASP A 18 -5.64 -17.70 -5.78
CA ASP A 18 -6.28 -18.03 -4.51
C ASP A 18 -6.18 -16.91 -3.48
N TRP A 19 -5.63 -15.75 -3.85
CA TRP A 19 -5.32 -14.67 -2.90
C TRP A 19 -6.54 -14.23 -2.09
N ASP A 20 -7.65 -13.92 -2.76
CA ASP A 20 -8.86 -13.43 -2.11
C ASP A 20 -9.55 -14.51 -1.24
N THR A 21 -9.44 -15.77 -1.63
CA THR A 21 -10.04 -16.88 -0.85
C THR A 21 -9.25 -17.21 0.42
N ARG A 22 -7.97 -16.85 0.46
CA ARG A 22 -7.13 -17.02 1.66
C ARG A 22 -7.41 -15.98 2.75
N PHE A 23 -7.96 -14.84 2.36
CA PHE A 23 -8.16 -13.67 3.23
C PHE A 23 -9.56 -13.07 3.05
N PRO A 24 -10.66 -13.83 3.22
CA PRO A 24 -12.00 -13.40 2.85
C PRO A 24 -12.50 -12.23 3.73
N ASP A 25 -12.06 -12.15 4.98
CA ASP A 25 -12.66 -11.29 6.00
C ASP A 25 -11.93 -9.94 6.21
N ASP A 26 -10.90 -9.62 5.41
CA ASP A 26 -10.10 -8.40 5.61
C ASP A 26 -10.80 -7.10 5.13
N GLY A 27 -11.89 -7.18 4.40
CA GLY A 27 -12.60 -6.02 3.83
C GLY A 27 -12.87 -4.89 4.82
N PRO A 28 -13.44 -5.16 6.01
CA PRO A 28 -13.68 -4.14 7.03
C PRO A 28 -12.39 -3.45 7.52
N ALA A 29 -11.28 -4.20 7.64
CA ALA A 29 -9.99 -3.66 8.06
C ALA A 29 -9.41 -2.69 7.01
N TYR A 30 -9.54 -3.04 5.71
CA TYR A 30 -9.17 -2.13 4.62
C TYR A 30 -10.00 -0.86 4.62
N ALA A 31 -11.33 -0.97 4.78
CA ALA A 31 -12.21 0.20 4.83
C ALA A 31 -11.88 1.13 6.01
N ALA A 32 -11.58 0.58 7.18
CA ALA A 32 -11.17 1.35 8.34
C ALA A 32 -9.84 2.08 8.11
N ALA A 33 -8.82 1.38 7.55
CA ALA A 33 -7.51 1.99 7.26
C ALA A 33 -7.60 3.09 6.19
N VAL A 34 -8.45 2.91 5.17
CA VAL A 34 -8.75 3.96 4.17
C VAL A 34 -9.44 5.16 4.84
N GLY A 35 -10.35 4.92 5.79
CA GLY A 35 -10.99 5.98 6.58
C GLY A 35 -9.95 6.79 7.38
N ASP A 36 -8.99 6.12 8.02
CA ASP A 36 -7.90 6.76 8.78
C ASP A 36 -6.96 7.59 7.89
N LEU A 37 -6.79 7.24 6.62
CA LEU A 37 -6.03 8.05 5.65
C LEU A 37 -6.66 9.43 5.43
N GLY A 38 -7.97 9.58 5.64
CA GLY A 38 -8.68 10.86 5.68
C GLY A 38 -8.80 11.52 4.31
N LEU A 39 -9.04 10.73 3.26
CA LEU A 39 -9.30 11.22 1.90
C LEU A 39 -10.54 12.11 1.84
N ARG A 40 -10.58 13.00 0.86
CA ARG A 40 -11.70 13.90 0.58
C ARG A 40 -12.30 13.59 -0.80
N PRO A 41 -13.59 13.86 -1.00
CA PRO A 41 -14.18 13.83 -2.35
C PRO A 41 -13.36 14.68 -3.34
N GLY A 42 -13.00 14.09 -4.46
CA GLY A 42 -12.17 14.72 -5.49
C GLY A 42 -10.67 14.45 -5.38
N ASP A 43 -10.17 13.88 -4.27
CA ASP A 43 -8.75 13.55 -4.13
C ASP A 43 -8.30 12.51 -5.19
N ALA A 44 -7.03 12.58 -5.56
CA ALA A 44 -6.33 11.57 -6.37
C ALA A 44 -5.48 10.68 -5.47
N VAL A 45 -5.71 9.37 -5.50
CA VAL A 45 -5.05 8.40 -4.63
C VAL A 45 -4.48 7.22 -5.41
N LEU A 46 -3.32 6.74 -4.98
CA LEU A 46 -2.68 5.51 -5.48
C LEU A 46 -2.78 4.41 -4.42
N ASP A 47 -3.24 3.22 -4.84
CA ASP A 47 -3.01 1.95 -4.13
C ASP A 47 -1.69 1.36 -4.65
N ALA A 48 -0.62 1.50 -3.88
CA ALA A 48 0.73 1.05 -4.24
C ALA A 48 0.93 -0.40 -3.80
N GLY A 49 1.27 -1.30 -4.74
CA GLY A 49 1.25 -2.73 -4.53
C GLY A 49 -0.19 -3.23 -4.36
N CYS A 50 -1.08 -2.84 -5.27
CA CYS A 50 -2.52 -3.04 -5.11
C CYS A 50 -2.96 -4.51 -5.11
N GLY A 51 -2.10 -5.43 -5.56
CA GLY A 51 -2.41 -6.85 -5.65
C GLY A 51 -3.69 -7.11 -6.41
N THR A 52 -4.60 -7.85 -5.81
CA THR A 52 -5.93 -8.12 -6.39
C THR A 52 -6.91 -6.94 -6.28
N GLY A 53 -6.45 -5.75 -5.82
CA GLY A 53 -7.23 -4.51 -5.79
C GLY A 53 -8.21 -4.39 -4.61
N ARG A 54 -7.92 -4.99 -3.47
CA ARG A 54 -8.82 -5.02 -2.29
C ARG A 54 -9.08 -3.64 -1.68
N ALA A 55 -8.13 -2.71 -1.79
CA ALA A 55 -8.29 -1.33 -1.32
C ALA A 55 -9.05 -0.44 -2.33
N LEU A 56 -9.12 -0.81 -3.60
CA LEU A 56 -9.72 0.05 -4.63
C LEU A 56 -11.20 0.41 -4.36
N PRO A 57 -12.10 -0.51 -3.98
CA PRO A 57 -13.48 -0.15 -3.67
C PRO A 57 -13.61 0.85 -2.50
N PRO A 58 -12.99 0.65 -1.32
CA PRO A 58 -13.07 1.65 -0.25
C PRO A 58 -12.37 2.98 -0.60
N LEU A 59 -11.27 2.97 -1.38
CA LEU A 59 -10.64 4.19 -1.88
C LEU A 59 -11.58 4.95 -2.82
N ARG A 60 -12.24 4.26 -3.76
CA ARG A 60 -13.24 4.87 -4.66
C ARG A 60 -14.40 5.47 -3.89
N ALA A 61 -14.90 4.77 -2.87
CA ALA A 61 -15.97 5.29 -2.02
C ALA A 61 -15.55 6.56 -1.27
N ALA A 62 -14.29 6.63 -0.81
CA ALA A 62 -13.76 7.78 -0.07
C ALA A 62 -13.57 9.02 -0.96
N VAL A 63 -13.01 8.86 -2.17
CA VAL A 63 -12.77 10.00 -3.08
C VAL A 63 -13.98 10.37 -3.94
N GLY A 64 -15.00 9.50 -4.01
CA GLY A 64 -16.22 9.73 -4.77
C GLY A 64 -16.02 9.80 -6.29
N PRO A 65 -17.06 10.11 -7.05
CA PRO A 65 -17.04 10.04 -8.52
C PRO A 65 -16.12 11.09 -9.17
N SER A 66 -15.86 12.21 -8.51
CA SER A 66 -14.93 13.25 -8.99
C SER A 66 -13.46 12.99 -8.68
N GLY A 67 -13.17 12.02 -7.80
CA GLY A 67 -11.81 11.65 -7.46
C GLY A 67 -11.16 10.70 -8.45
N THR A 68 -9.86 10.51 -8.31
CA THR A 68 -9.07 9.57 -9.11
C THR A 68 -8.52 8.46 -8.23
N VAL A 69 -8.70 7.21 -8.65
CA VAL A 69 -8.09 6.05 -8.01
C VAL A 69 -7.20 5.34 -9.01
N LEU A 70 -5.93 5.18 -8.65
CA LEU A 70 -4.95 4.38 -9.39
C LEU A 70 -4.59 3.15 -8.54
N GLY A 71 -4.40 2.00 -9.16
CA GLY A 71 -3.79 0.83 -8.54
C GLY A 71 -2.56 0.43 -9.32
N ALA A 72 -1.41 0.30 -8.67
CA ALA A 72 -0.18 -0.16 -9.31
C ALA A 72 0.31 -1.44 -8.65
N ASP A 73 0.66 -2.44 -9.46
CA ASP A 73 1.30 -3.67 -9.00
C ASP A 73 2.33 -4.14 -10.02
N LEU A 74 3.40 -4.76 -9.54
CA LEU A 74 4.48 -5.29 -10.37
C LEU A 74 4.12 -6.65 -11.00
N THR A 75 3.08 -7.34 -10.48
CA THR A 75 2.71 -8.71 -10.80
C THR A 75 1.54 -8.75 -11.77
N PRO A 76 1.72 -9.21 -13.03
CA PRO A 76 0.64 -9.26 -14.01
C PRO A 76 -0.57 -10.06 -13.54
N GLU A 77 -0.35 -11.22 -12.90
CA GLU A 77 -1.40 -12.11 -12.42
C GLU A 77 -2.26 -11.46 -11.33
N MET A 78 -1.67 -10.58 -10.51
CA MET A 78 -2.41 -9.79 -9.52
C MET A 78 -3.33 -8.77 -10.22
N ILE A 79 -2.82 -8.05 -11.22
CA ILE A 79 -3.62 -7.11 -12.02
C ILE A 79 -4.76 -7.84 -12.76
N GLU A 80 -4.51 -8.99 -13.37
CA GLU A 80 -5.53 -9.81 -14.02
C GLU A 80 -6.63 -10.22 -13.03
N ARG A 81 -6.27 -10.59 -11.80
CA ARG A 81 -7.23 -10.91 -10.75
C ARG A 81 -8.05 -9.71 -10.32
N ALA A 82 -7.42 -8.52 -10.18
CA ALA A 82 -8.13 -7.29 -9.88
C ALA A 82 -9.17 -6.95 -10.96
N VAL A 83 -8.79 -7.07 -12.24
CA VAL A 83 -9.72 -6.89 -13.38
C VAL A 83 -10.86 -7.91 -13.32
N SER A 84 -10.54 -9.20 -13.14
CA SER A 84 -11.54 -10.28 -13.10
C SER A 84 -12.51 -10.15 -11.92
N ALA A 85 -12.07 -9.53 -10.81
CA ALA A 85 -12.90 -9.24 -9.65
C ALA A 85 -13.74 -7.94 -9.80
N GLY A 86 -13.70 -7.28 -10.98
CA GLY A 86 -14.41 -6.03 -11.25
C GLY A 86 -13.88 -4.82 -10.46
N ARG A 87 -12.64 -4.88 -9.98
CA ARG A 87 -12.03 -3.81 -9.17
C ARG A 87 -11.28 -2.77 -10.00
N GLY A 88 -11.10 -3.04 -11.31
CA GLY A 88 -10.57 -2.09 -12.28
C GLY A 88 -11.66 -1.44 -13.12
N GLY A 89 -11.31 -0.36 -13.85
CA GLY A 89 -12.20 0.34 -14.77
C GLY A 89 -12.89 1.55 -14.16
N GLN A 90 -13.97 1.99 -14.79
CA GLN A 90 -14.61 3.28 -14.49
C GLN A 90 -15.12 3.39 -13.06
N ASP A 91 -15.68 2.31 -12.49
CA ASP A 91 -16.25 2.27 -11.14
C ASP A 91 -15.25 1.83 -10.07
N GLY A 92 -14.09 1.29 -10.43
CA GLY A 92 -13.04 0.83 -9.53
C GLY A 92 -11.86 1.80 -9.50
N GLY A 93 -10.91 1.58 -10.39
CA GLY A 93 -9.72 2.41 -10.52
C GLY A 93 -8.94 2.06 -11.79
N THR A 94 -8.07 2.96 -12.22
CA THR A 94 -7.14 2.67 -13.31
C THR A 94 -6.01 1.77 -12.80
N LEU A 95 -5.89 0.57 -13.37
CA LEU A 95 -4.85 -0.38 -13.02
C LEU A 95 -3.61 -0.21 -13.89
N LEU A 96 -2.46 -0.21 -13.25
CA LEU A 96 -1.14 -0.05 -13.86
C LEU A 96 -0.28 -1.27 -13.53
N LEU A 97 0.27 -1.91 -14.55
CA LEU A 97 1.37 -2.85 -14.35
C LEU A 97 2.65 -2.03 -14.23
N ALA A 98 3.09 -1.75 -13.01
CA ALA A 98 4.20 -0.85 -12.75
C ALA A 98 4.92 -1.20 -11.45
N ASP A 99 6.22 -0.87 -11.42
CA ASP A 99 7.04 -0.89 -10.22
C ASP A 99 6.75 0.38 -9.40
N VAL A 100 6.50 0.23 -8.10
CA VAL A 100 6.26 1.36 -7.18
C VAL A 100 7.51 2.23 -6.99
N GLY A 101 8.70 1.69 -7.24
CA GLY A 101 9.97 2.43 -7.27
C GLY A 101 10.15 3.27 -8.54
N ARG A 102 9.26 3.11 -9.56
CA ARG A 102 9.33 3.85 -10.83
C ARG A 102 7.96 4.02 -11.48
N LEU A 103 7.17 4.92 -10.94
CA LEU A 103 5.79 5.12 -11.35
C LEU A 103 5.67 6.04 -12.59
N PRO A 104 4.80 5.68 -13.57
CA PRO A 104 4.50 6.54 -14.72
C PRO A 104 3.52 7.65 -14.34
N VAL A 105 3.78 8.34 -13.23
CA VAL A 105 2.94 9.39 -12.66
C VAL A 105 3.79 10.64 -12.50
N ARG A 106 3.21 11.81 -12.81
CA ARG A 106 3.89 13.11 -12.69
C ARG A 106 4.14 13.47 -11.22
N ASP A 107 5.15 14.29 -10.98
CA ASP A 107 5.47 14.85 -9.68
C ASP A 107 4.24 15.59 -9.10
N GLY A 108 3.94 15.34 -7.83
CA GLY A 108 2.88 16.02 -7.10
C GLY A 108 1.47 15.84 -7.64
N ALA A 109 1.23 14.83 -8.46
CA ALA A 109 -0.08 14.60 -9.11
C ALA A 109 -1.13 13.98 -8.18
N LEU A 110 -0.70 13.42 -7.04
CA LEU A 110 -1.55 12.68 -6.12
C LEU A 110 -1.70 13.41 -4.78
N ASP A 111 -2.84 13.22 -4.14
CA ASP A 111 -3.13 13.69 -2.78
C ASP A 111 -2.69 12.68 -1.72
N ALA A 112 -2.71 11.39 -2.05
CA ALA A 112 -2.34 10.34 -1.12
C ALA A 112 -1.87 9.05 -1.81
N VAL A 113 -1.17 8.23 -1.02
CA VAL A 113 -0.82 6.84 -1.32
C VAL A 113 -1.32 5.94 -0.19
N PHE A 114 -1.88 4.80 -0.56
CA PHE A 114 -2.20 3.68 0.31
C PHE A 114 -1.34 2.48 -0.09
N GLY A 115 -0.69 1.82 0.87
CA GLY A 115 0.13 0.63 0.60
C GLY A 115 -0.16 -0.47 1.60
N ALA A 116 -0.89 -1.50 1.18
CA ALA A 116 -1.20 -2.65 2.02
C ALA A 116 -0.17 -3.76 1.85
N GLY A 117 0.52 -4.15 2.93
CA GLY A 117 1.57 -5.17 2.89
C GLY A 117 2.84 -4.73 2.14
N LEU A 118 2.89 -3.50 1.64
CA LEU A 118 3.90 -3.00 0.72
C LEU A 118 5.32 -2.97 1.29
N ILE A 119 5.49 -2.37 2.48
CA ILE A 119 6.81 -1.99 3.02
C ILE A 119 7.80 -3.17 3.14
N SER A 120 7.29 -4.38 3.37
CA SER A 120 8.12 -5.58 3.52
C SER A 120 8.64 -6.14 2.19
N HIS A 121 8.15 -5.64 1.06
CA HIS A 121 8.46 -6.10 -0.29
C HIS A 121 9.13 -5.06 -1.16
N LEU A 122 9.46 -3.89 -0.59
CA LEU A 122 10.24 -2.87 -1.29
C LEU A 122 11.68 -3.36 -1.47
N ALA A 123 12.20 -3.28 -2.69
CA ALA A 123 13.56 -3.69 -3.02
C ALA A 123 14.58 -2.70 -2.44
N GLU A 124 14.33 -1.41 -2.61
CA GLU A 124 15.15 -0.31 -2.12
C GLU A 124 14.28 0.65 -1.29
N PRO A 125 13.96 0.30 -0.02
CA PRO A 125 12.89 0.95 0.75
C PRO A 125 12.94 2.48 0.78
N VAL A 126 14.15 3.08 0.93
CA VAL A 126 14.30 4.55 0.92
C VAL A 126 14.01 5.13 -0.47
N ALA A 127 14.56 4.51 -1.53
CA ALA A 127 14.38 4.98 -2.90
C ALA A 127 12.91 4.83 -3.34
N ASP A 128 12.29 3.70 -3.03
CA ASP A 128 10.90 3.41 -3.38
C ASP A 128 9.93 4.35 -2.64
N LEU A 129 10.14 4.58 -1.35
CA LEU A 129 9.36 5.55 -0.58
C LEU A 129 9.58 6.99 -1.06
N ARG A 130 10.78 7.33 -1.56
CA ARG A 130 11.06 8.63 -2.17
C ARG A 130 10.33 8.79 -3.51
N GLU A 131 10.21 7.73 -4.28
CA GLU A 131 9.39 7.74 -5.51
C GLU A 131 7.90 7.96 -5.17
N LEU A 132 7.39 7.31 -4.11
CA LEU A 132 6.04 7.60 -3.63
C LEU A 132 5.90 9.06 -3.16
N ALA A 133 6.93 9.64 -2.53
CA ALA A 133 6.92 11.05 -2.16
C ALA A 133 6.93 11.95 -3.40
N ARG A 134 7.69 11.61 -4.45
CA ARG A 134 7.72 12.38 -5.70
C ARG A 134 6.34 12.56 -6.31
N VAL A 135 5.55 11.48 -6.39
CA VAL A 135 4.23 11.52 -7.05
C VAL A 135 3.13 12.15 -6.21
N VAL A 136 3.31 12.26 -4.90
CA VAL A 136 2.36 12.91 -3.97
C VAL A 136 2.72 14.39 -3.82
N ARG A 137 1.75 15.29 -3.78
CA ARG A 137 1.98 16.72 -3.54
C ARG A 137 2.51 17.00 -2.12
N PRO A 138 3.22 18.10 -1.86
CA PRO A 138 3.56 18.53 -0.50
C PRO A 138 2.33 18.57 0.41
N GLY A 139 2.48 18.10 1.64
CA GLY A 139 1.36 17.95 2.59
C GLY A 139 0.39 16.81 2.27
N GLY A 140 0.62 16.05 1.19
CA GLY A 140 -0.15 14.84 0.90
C GLY A 140 0.19 13.68 1.85
N ARG A 141 -0.52 12.58 1.76
CA ARG A 141 -0.54 11.54 2.81
C ARG A 141 -0.10 10.18 2.31
N LEU A 142 0.49 9.39 3.20
CA LEU A 142 0.84 7.99 3.01
C LEU A 142 0.24 7.16 4.15
N ALA A 143 -0.42 6.04 3.80
CA ALA A 143 -0.76 4.99 4.74
C ALA A 143 0.00 3.71 4.38
N LEU A 144 0.78 3.18 5.31
CA LEU A 144 1.33 1.83 5.27
C LEU A 144 0.50 0.95 6.18
N PHE A 145 -0.15 -0.05 5.62
CA PHE A 145 -1.17 -0.85 6.30
C PHE A 145 -0.89 -2.35 6.19
N HIS A 146 -1.32 -3.09 7.22
CA HIS A 146 -1.49 -4.54 7.15
C HIS A 146 -2.68 -4.94 8.05
N PRO A 147 -3.59 -5.86 7.61
CA PRO A 147 -4.79 -6.24 8.37
C PRO A 147 -4.49 -7.05 9.65
N ILE A 148 -3.22 -7.29 9.93
CA ILE A 148 -2.74 -7.99 11.13
C ILE A 148 -1.50 -7.27 11.62
N GLY A 149 -1.38 -7.04 12.94
CA GLY A 149 -0.19 -6.46 13.55
C GLY A 149 1.03 -7.37 13.46
N ARG A 150 2.22 -6.79 13.64
CA ARG A 150 3.50 -7.47 13.44
C ARG A 150 3.66 -8.71 14.31
N ALA A 151 3.30 -8.61 15.60
CA ALA A 151 3.43 -9.73 16.55
C ALA A 151 2.51 -10.90 16.16
N ALA A 152 1.25 -10.61 15.88
CA ALA A 152 0.26 -11.61 15.47
C ALA A 152 0.63 -12.25 14.12
N LEU A 153 1.14 -11.45 13.16
CA LEU A 153 1.60 -11.96 11.87
C LEU A 153 2.83 -12.88 12.01
N ALA A 154 3.81 -12.48 12.83
CA ALA A 154 4.98 -13.31 13.11
C ALA A 154 4.58 -14.65 13.76
N ALA A 155 3.68 -14.61 14.75
CA ALA A 155 3.16 -15.80 15.42
C ALA A 155 2.44 -16.75 14.44
N ARG A 156 1.63 -16.23 13.50
CA ARG A 156 1.00 -17.05 12.45
C ARG A 156 1.99 -17.82 11.59
N HIS A 157 3.19 -17.28 11.41
CA HIS A 157 4.26 -17.90 10.62
C HIS A 157 5.26 -18.68 11.49
N GLY A 158 4.98 -18.86 12.78
CA GLY A 158 5.90 -19.54 13.71
C GLY A 158 7.21 -18.76 13.92
N ARG A 159 7.22 -17.45 13.73
CA ARG A 159 8.37 -16.57 13.86
C ARG A 159 8.21 -15.63 15.06
N GLN A 160 9.31 -15.07 15.52
CA GLN A 160 9.33 -13.96 16.45
C GLN A 160 9.54 -12.64 15.70
N ILE A 161 9.01 -11.54 16.24
CA ILE A 161 9.35 -10.20 15.74
C ILE A 161 10.83 -9.93 15.97
N THR A 162 11.45 -9.33 14.97
CA THR A 162 12.87 -8.96 15.01
C THR A 162 13.01 -7.44 15.13
N PRO A 163 14.08 -6.92 15.78
CA PRO A 163 14.30 -5.48 15.92
C PRO A 163 14.52 -4.77 14.57
N ASP A 164 14.91 -5.49 13.54
CA ASP A 164 15.19 -5.01 12.19
C ASP A 164 13.97 -5.04 11.25
N ASP A 165 12.79 -5.43 11.76
CA ASP A 165 11.52 -5.33 11.01
C ASP A 165 11.27 -3.87 10.63
N LEU A 166 11.25 -3.57 9.32
CA LEU A 166 11.04 -2.22 8.78
C LEU A 166 9.73 -1.57 9.24
N ARG A 167 8.75 -2.38 9.67
CA ARG A 167 7.49 -1.89 10.24
C ARG A 167 7.61 -1.50 11.71
N ALA A 168 8.72 -1.85 12.41
CA ALA A 168 8.95 -1.38 13.77
C ALA A 168 9.10 0.14 13.78
N GLU A 169 8.42 0.85 14.69
CA GLU A 169 8.47 2.31 14.74
C GLU A 169 9.89 2.88 14.78
N PRO A 170 10.84 2.32 15.57
CA PRO A 170 12.23 2.79 15.59
C PRO A 170 12.97 2.65 14.25
N GLN A 171 12.56 1.72 13.39
CA GLN A 171 13.11 1.52 12.05
C GLN A 171 12.35 2.35 11.01
N LEU A 172 11.02 2.35 11.11
CA LEU A 172 10.15 2.99 10.13
C LEU A 172 10.27 4.52 10.16
N ARG A 173 10.36 5.12 11.32
CA ARG A 173 10.42 6.57 11.49
C ARG A 173 11.63 7.20 10.78
N PRO A 174 12.88 6.76 10.99
CA PRO A 174 14.02 7.31 10.25
C PRO A 174 13.98 6.98 8.75
N LEU A 175 13.49 5.79 8.37
CA LEU A 175 13.32 5.39 6.98
C LEU A 175 12.37 6.34 6.23
N LEU A 176 11.22 6.65 6.82
CA LEU A 176 10.26 7.60 6.28
C LEU A 176 10.85 9.00 6.17
N ALA A 177 11.53 9.48 7.22
CA ALA A 177 12.13 10.81 7.24
C ALA A 177 13.19 10.96 6.13
N GLU A 178 14.05 9.97 5.91
CA GLU A 178 15.03 9.96 4.83
C GLU A 178 14.37 10.01 3.45
N ALA A 179 13.18 9.45 3.31
CA ALA A 179 12.42 9.43 2.06
C ALA A 179 11.48 10.64 1.86
N GLY A 180 11.51 11.64 2.76
CA GLY A 180 10.71 12.88 2.64
C GLY A 180 9.30 12.76 3.26
N TRP A 181 9.12 11.81 4.19
CA TRP A 181 7.86 11.61 4.90
C TRP A 181 8.02 11.83 6.41
N ARG A 182 7.08 12.52 7.03
CA ARG A 182 7.00 12.66 8.49
C ARG A 182 5.90 11.74 9.03
N LEU A 183 6.29 10.76 9.83
CA LEU A 183 5.36 9.86 10.52
C LEU A 183 4.50 10.65 11.53
N VAL A 184 3.17 10.58 11.38
CA VAL A 184 2.21 11.33 12.20
C VAL A 184 1.35 10.45 13.10
N SER A 185 1.16 9.17 12.74
CA SER A 185 0.45 8.19 13.55
C SER A 185 1.03 6.81 13.34
N TYR A 186 1.07 6.03 14.42
CA TYR A 186 1.58 4.65 14.40
C TYR A 186 0.70 3.78 15.30
N VAL A 187 0.18 2.69 14.75
CA VAL A 187 -0.62 1.68 15.43
C VAL A 187 -0.07 0.30 15.04
N ASP A 188 0.25 -0.53 16.04
CA ASP A 188 0.70 -1.91 15.84
C ASP A 188 0.06 -2.77 16.94
N GLU A 189 -1.14 -3.24 16.65
CA GLU A 189 -1.98 -4.06 17.52
C GLU A 189 -2.24 -5.41 16.84
N ASP A 190 -2.66 -6.43 17.55
CA ASP A 190 -2.93 -7.75 16.98
C ASP A 190 -3.87 -7.69 15.76
N ALA A 191 -4.85 -6.79 15.81
CA ALA A 191 -5.87 -6.63 14.78
C ALA A 191 -5.43 -5.82 13.55
N ARG A 192 -4.34 -5.05 13.64
CA ARG A 192 -3.81 -4.27 12.50
C ARG A 192 -2.44 -3.64 12.77
N PHE A 193 -1.71 -3.41 11.70
CA PHE A 193 -0.62 -2.44 11.62
C PHE A 193 -1.07 -1.27 10.74
N LEU A 194 -0.85 -0.04 11.19
CA LEU A 194 -1.10 1.18 10.41
C LEU A 194 -0.10 2.28 10.78
N ALA A 195 0.63 2.76 9.79
CA ALA A 195 1.48 3.94 9.92
C ALA A 195 1.00 5.02 8.95
N LEU A 196 0.67 6.18 9.46
CA LEU A 196 0.29 7.35 8.68
C LEU A 196 1.43 8.36 8.64
N ALA A 197 1.75 8.85 7.45
CA ALA A 197 2.77 9.86 7.26
C ALA A 197 2.26 10.98 6.34
N VAL A 198 2.91 12.14 6.45
CA VAL A 198 2.66 13.31 5.61
C VAL A 198 3.93 13.64 4.85
N ARG A 199 3.81 13.92 3.55
CA ARG A 199 4.93 14.38 2.74
C ARG A 199 5.39 15.75 3.23
N GLU A 200 6.69 15.86 3.50
CA GLU A 200 7.35 17.14 3.79
C GLU A 200 7.63 17.92 2.49
N ASP A 201 7.89 19.22 2.61
CA ASP A 201 8.18 20.14 1.49
C ASP A 201 9.50 19.82 0.78
#